data_14a4048da5f244a83ed27ae23731ce9f
#
_entry.id   14a4048da5f244a83ed27ae23731ce9f
#
_cell.length_a   1.000
_cell.length_b   1.000
_cell.length_c   1.000
_cell.angle_alpha   90.00
_cell.angle_beta   90.00
_cell.angle_gamma   90.00
#
_symmetry.space_group_name_H-M   'P 1'
#
loop_
_entity.id
_entity.type
_entity.pdbx_description
1 polymer ?
#
loop_
_entity_poly.entity_id
_entity_poly.type
_entity_poly.pdbx_seq_one_letter_code
_entity_poly.pdbx_strand_id
1 'polypeptide(L)'
;MPTAIVVGAEGQDGVLLSRLLRAHDYRVVPVGRHGPVDIVRPDDVAELVAELRPDEIYLLAAVQNSAQDPVADPVELAHRSYAVNTLAVVHFLEAVERHSPATRVFYAASSHVFGRPDTPVQDETTPLRPTSVYGISKAAGLLHCRSYRSRGVFASVGILYSHESPLRRPGFVSRKIVDAVVRIQRGEAYRLVLGGLAAEADWGYAPDYVDAMRRILGLATADDYVVASGVRRTVREFAETAFAAAGLDWRDHVEENAAVLTRPSVPLVGDASRLRAATGWRPSVDFTGMVRALLRAAGADLVGTGQDG
;
A
#
# COMPACT_ATOMS: atom_id res chain seq x y z
N MET A 1 21.40 -13.75 11.95
CA MET A 1 20.46 -12.62 11.86
C MET A 1 20.26 -12.36 10.37
N PRO A 2 19.08 -12.60 9.83
CA PRO A 2 18.82 -12.41 8.41
C PRO A 2 18.91 -10.93 8.03
N THR A 3 19.30 -10.66 6.79
CA THR A 3 19.44 -9.31 6.24
C THR A 3 18.33 -9.03 5.25
N ALA A 4 17.58 -7.95 5.46
CA ALA A 4 16.51 -7.50 4.56
C ALA A 4 16.80 -6.11 4.00
N ILE A 5 16.73 -5.97 2.67
CA ILE A 5 16.71 -4.66 2.01
C ILE A 5 15.25 -4.21 1.90
N VAL A 6 14.95 -3.00 2.36
CA VAL A 6 13.64 -2.36 2.24
C VAL A 6 13.74 -1.17 1.30
N VAL A 7 13.25 -1.32 0.08
CA VAL A 7 13.25 -0.29 -0.96
C VAL A 7 11.97 0.55 -0.84
N GLY A 8 12.12 1.87 -0.71
CA GLY A 8 11.00 2.75 -0.34
C GLY A 8 10.83 2.86 1.18
N ALA A 9 11.92 2.76 1.93
CA ALA A 9 11.97 2.71 3.39
C ALA A 9 11.36 3.94 4.08
N GLU A 10 11.27 5.09 3.39
CA GLU A 10 10.70 6.35 3.90
C GLU A 10 9.16 6.41 3.75
N GLY A 11 8.58 5.51 2.96
CA GLY A 11 7.12 5.42 2.77
C GLY A 11 6.41 4.79 3.98
N GLN A 12 5.07 4.90 4.01
CA GLN A 12 4.23 4.29 5.05
C GLN A 12 4.64 2.83 5.33
N ASP A 13 4.60 2.01 4.30
CA ASP A 13 4.85 0.57 4.42
C ASP A 13 6.33 0.27 4.73
N GLY A 14 7.25 1.05 4.15
CA GLY A 14 8.67 0.91 4.41
C GLY A 14 9.04 1.16 5.87
N VAL A 15 8.47 2.20 6.49
CA VAL A 15 8.66 2.51 7.91
C VAL A 15 8.07 1.40 8.79
N LEU A 16 6.83 0.97 8.52
CA LEU A 16 6.14 -0.06 9.30
C LEU A 16 6.84 -1.41 9.17
N LEU A 17 7.17 -1.82 7.94
CA LEU A 17 7.89 -3.07 7.68
C LEU A 17 9.27 -3.08 8.33
N SER A 18 10.02 -1.97 8.23
CA SER A 18 11.34 -1.88 8.88
C SER A 18 11.27 -2.04 10.39
N ARG A 19 10.21 -1.50 11.03
CA ARG A 19 9.97 -1.70 12.47
C ARG A 19 9.64 -3.17 12.78
N LEU A 20 8.73 -3.77 11.99
CA LEU A 20 8.34 -5.16 12.13
C LEU A 20 9.52 -6.11 11.97
N LEU A 21 10.33 -5.94 10.93
CA LEU A 21 11.49 -6.79 10.67
C LEU A 21 12.55 -6.68 11.78
N ARG A 22 12.83 -5.47 12.29
CA ARG A 22 13.74 -5.31 13.42
C ARG A 22 13.23 -6.00 14.69
N ALA A 23 11.91 -5.98 14.93
CA ALA A 23 11.29 -6.71 16.04
C ALA A 23 11.36 -8.26 15.88
N HIS A 24 11.67 -8.73 14.66
CA HIS A 24 11.91 -10.15 14.36
C HIS A 24 13.41 -10.45 14.12
N ASP A 25 14.31 -9.65 14.70
CA ASP A 25 15.75 -9.84 14.68
C ASP A 25 16.39 -9.78 13.26
N TYR A 26 15.82 -9.01 12.34
CA TYR A 26 16.43 -8.76 11.04
C TYR A 26 17.40 -7.57 11.09
N ARG A 27 18.53 -7.69 10.38
CA ARG A 27 19.32 -6.54 9.94
C ARG A 27 18.59 -5.88 8.78
N VAL A 28 18.03 -4.67 8.98
CA VAL A 28 17.30 -3.93 7.95
C VAL A 28 18.21 -2.90 7.30
N VAL A 29 18.38 -3.00 5.97
CA VAL A 29 19.08 -2.04 5.13
C VAL A 29 18.03 -1.19 4.40
N PRO A 30 17.83 0.08 4.81
CA PRO A 30 16.85 0.96 4.17
C PRO A 30 17.41 1.53 2.87
N VAL A 31 16.62 1.49 1.81
CA VAL A 31 16.89 2.18 0.53
C VAL A 31 15.77 3.19 0.31
N GLY A 32 16.09 4.46 0.48
CA GLY A 32 15.17 5.60 0.37
C GLY A 32 15.55 6.52 -0.79
N ARG A 33 14.73 7.55 -1.01
CA ARG A 33 14.91 8.50 -2.11
C ARG A 33 16.20 9.33 -1.98
N HIS A 34 16.62 9.59 -0.75
CA HIS A 34 17.77 10.45 -0.43
C HIS A 34 19.00 9.65 -0.01
N GLY A 35 18.98 8.32 -0.20
CA GLY A 35 20.10 7.43 0.09
C GLY A 35 21.17 7.45 -1.01
N PRO A 36 22.29 6.74 -0.77
CA PRO A 36 23.39 6.65 -1.73
C PRO A 36 23.08 5.76 -2.94
N VAL A 37 22.05 4.92 -2.88
CA VAL A 37 21.67 3.98 -3.93
C VAL A 37 20.51 4.54 -4.74
N ASP A 38 20.74 4.78 -6.02
CA ASP A 38 19.66 5.15 -6.96
C ASP A 38 19.11 3.90 -7.64
N ILE A 39 17.87 3.52 -7.26
CA ILE A 39 17.23 2.30 -7.77
C ILE A 39 16.92 2.33 -9.27
N VAL A 40 16.97 3.50 -9.92
CA VAL A 40 16.80 3.61 -11.38
C VAL A 40 18.11 3.37 -12.14
N ARG A 41 19.24 3.27 -11.43
CA ARG A 41 20.54 2.91 -11.98
C ARG A 41 20.81 1.42 -11.75
N PRO A 42 20.89 0.60 -12.82
CA PRO A 42 21.10 -0.83 -12.68
C PRO A 42 22.42 -1.18 -11.97
N ASP A 43 23.48 -0.39 -12.18
CA ASP A 43 24.80 -0.64 -11.58
C ASP A 43 24.77 -0.46 -10.05
N ASP A 44 24.10 0.60 -9.55
CA ASP A 44 23.96 0.84 -8.09
C ASP A 44 23.23 -0.32 -7.41
N VAL A 45 22.18 -0.85 -8.08
CA VAL A 45 21.40 -1.99 -7.58
C VAL A 45 22.21 -3.28 -7.62
N ALA A 46 22.95 -3.52 -8.70
CA ALA A 46 23.79 -4.70 -8.85
C ALA A 46 24.91 -4.74 -7.79
N GLU A 47 25.59 -3.61 -7.56
CA GLU A 47 26.62 -3.46 -6.52
C GLU A 47 26.05 -3.72 -5.13
N LEU A 48 24.92 -3.08 -4.78
CA LEU A 48 24.23 -3.28 -3.50
C LEU A 48 23.90 -4.76 -3.24
N VAL A 49 23.32 -5.45 -4.22
CA VAL A 49 22.91 -6.86 -4.07
C VAL A 49 24.12 -7.78 -4.02
N ALA A 50 25.14 -7.52 -4.83
CA ALA A 50 26.38 -8.31 -4.87
C ALA A 50 27.18 -8.21 -3.55
N GLU A 51 27.24 -7.01 -2.96
CA GLU A 51 27.93 -6.75 -1.70
C GLU A 51 27.20 -7.37 -0.51
N LEU A 52 25.90 -7.12 -0.40
CA LEU A 52 25.13 -7.50 0.79
C LEU A 52 24.64 -8.96 0.76
N ARG A 53 24.37 -9.52 -0.41
CA ARG A 53 23.72 -10.84 -0.59
C ARG A 53 22.61 -11.07 0.43
N PRO A 54 21.56 -10.22 0.42
CA PRO A 54 20.54 -10.23 1.44
C PRO A 54 19.69 -11.52 1.40
N ASP A 55 19.11 -11.88 2.53
CA ASP A 55 18.13 -12.99 2.57
C ASP A 55 16.80 -12.57 1.91
N GLU A 56 16.41 -11.29 2.09
CA GLU A 56 15.13 -10.77 1.60
C GLU A 56 15.26 -9.35 1.02
N ILE A 57 14.48 -9.09 -0.03
CA ILE A 57 14.33 -7.75 -0.61
C ILE A 57 12.84 -7.42 -0.72
N TYR A 58 12.43 -6.28 -0.17
CA TYR A 58 11.08 -5.75 -0.25
C TYR A 58 11.02 -4.51 -1.15
N LEU A 59 10.40 -4.63 -2.32
CA LEU A 59 10.27 -3.57 -3.32
C LEU A 59 8.96 -2.81 -3.09
N LEU A 60 8.99 -1.78 -2.24
CA LEU A 60 7.84 -0.98 -1.83
C LEU A 60 7.83 0.42 -2.46
N ALA A 61 8.93 0.84 -3.10
CA ALA A 61 9.00 2.14 -3.76
C ALA A 61 7.95 2.27 -4.86
N ALA A 62 7.28 3.42 -4.92
CA ALA A 62 6.30 3.69 -5.95
C ALA A 62 6.17 5.18 -6.25
N VAL A 63 5.94 5.50 -7.53
CA VAL A 63 5.38 6.78 -7.97
C VAL A 63 3.87 6.62 -8.00
N GLN A 64 3.20 7.20 -7.02
CA GLN A 64 1.74 7.17 -6.87
C GLN A 64 1.21 8.56 -6.55
N ASN A 65 0.19 8.99 -7.29
CA ASN A 65 -0.54 10.23 -7.06
C ASN A 65 -1.92 9.94 -6.49
N SER A 66 -2.40 10.80 -5.59
CA SER A 66 -3.78 10.76 -5.11
C SER A 66 -4.77 11.19 -6.21
N ALA A 67 -6.07 10.94 -6.01
CA ALA A 67 -7.10 11.39 -6.95
C ALA A 67 -7.31 12.91 -6.95
N GLN A 68 -6.63 13.65 -6.08
CA GLN A 68 -6.72 15.11 -5.96
C GLN A 68 -5.36 15.79 -6.21
N ASP A 69 -4.30 15.03 -6.50
CA ASP A 69 -3.02 15.64 -6.86
C ASP A 69 -3.16 16.38 -8.22
N PRO A 70 -2.44 17.48 -8.42
CA PRO A 70 -2.40 18.16 -9.70
C PRO A 70 -2.09 17.20 -10.85
N VAL A 71 -2.70 17.45 -12.00
CA VAL A 71 -2.42 16.65 -13.21
C VAL A 71 -0.99 16.97 -13.64
N ALA A 72 -0.08 16.01 -13.43
CA ALA A 72 1.28 16.08 -13.95
C ALA A 72 1.30 15.93 -15.48
N ASP A 73 2.37 16.37 -16.13
CA ASP A 73 2.59 16.04 -17.54
C ASP A 73 2.50 14.51 -17.73
N PRO A 74 1.65 14.02 -18.64
CA PRO A 74 1.41 12.59 -18.78
C PRO A 74 2.66 11.81 -19.19
N VAL A 75 3.54 12.41 -19.98
CA VAL A 75 4.78 11.76 -20.48
C VAL A 75 5.79 11.68 -19.34
N GLU A 76 5.99 12.77 -18.60
CA GLU A 76 6.86 12.78 -17.42
C GLU A 76 6.37 11.79 -16.35
N LEU A 77 5.06 11.79 -16.08
CA LEU A 77 4.48 10.83 -15.14
C LEU A 77 4.70 9.38 -15.58
N ALA A 78 4.55 9.08 -16.87
CA ALA A 78 4.82 7.76 -17.41
C ALA A 78 6.29 7.38 -17.23
N HIS A 79 7.23 8.23 -17.65
CA HIS A 79 8.66 7.96 -17.49
C HIS A 79 9.04 7.66 -16.03
N ARG A 80 8.63 8.51 -15.10
CA ARG A 80 8.90 8.32 -13.68
C ARG A 80 8.24 7.06 -13.11
N SER A 81 7.00 6.79 -13.52
CA SER A 81 6.28 5.59 -13.07
C SER A 81 6.93 4.32 -13.59
N TYR A 82 7.32 4.27 -14.85
CA TYR A 82 8.03 3.12 -15.40
C TYR A 82 9.43 2.95 -14.82
N ALA A 83 10.18 4.02 -14.62
CA ALA A 83 11.51 3.96 -14.01
C ALA A 83 11.45 3.32 -12.61
N VAL A 84 10.52 3.75 -11.75
CA VAL A 84 10.45 3.29 -10.36
C VAL A 84 9.59 2.03 -10.19
N ASN A 85 8.39 2.00 -10.78
CA ASN A 85 7.44 0.90 -10.52
C ASN A 85 7.72 -0.35 -11.36
N THR A 86 8.53 -0.23 -12.43
CA THR A 86 8.82 -1.33 -13.38
C THR A 86 10.30 -1.60 -13.52
N LEU A 87 11.10 -0.63 -14.03
CA LEU A 87 12.51 -0.89 -14.36
C LEU A 87 13.35 -1.14 -13.10
N ALA A 88 13.13 -0.41 -12.02
CA ALA A 88 13.81 -0.69 -10.76
C ALA A 88 13.53 -2.13 -10.27
N VAL A 89 12.30 -2.66 -10.47
CA VAL A 89 11.98 -4.06 -10.16
C VAL A 89 12.84 -5.01 -10.99
N VAL A 90 12.98 -4.76 -12.28
CA VAL A 90 13.84 -5.55 -13.18
C VAL A 90 15.30 -5.50 -12.73
N HIS A 91 15.81 -4.32 -12.33
CA HIS A 91 17.19 -4.19 -11.84
C HIS A 91 17.46 -5.09 -10.63
N PHE A 92 16.54 -5.10 -9.63
CA PHE A 92 16.67 -5.97 -8.47
C PHE A 92 16.54 -7.45 -8.82
N LEU A 93 15.58 -7.82 -9.67
CA LEU A 93 15.41 -9.21 -10.09
C LEU A 93 16.64 -9.74 -10.85
N GLU A 94 17.19 -8.94 -11.76
CA GLU A 94 18.40 -9.28 -12.51
C GLU A 94 19.62 -9.37 -11.60
N ALA A 95 19.78 -8.42 -10.66
CA ALA A 95 20.85 -8.45 -9.68
C ALA A 95 20.77 -9.68 -8.76
N VAL A 96 19.58 -10.06 -8.33
CA VAL A 96 19.35 -11.28 -7.53
C VAL A 96 19.72 -12.52 -8.32
N GLU A 97 19.22 -12.65 -9.55
CA GLU A 97 19.52 -13.82 -10.39
C GLU A 97 21.04 -14.00 -10.60
N ARG A 98 21.77 -12.90 -10.81
CA ARG A 98 23.21 -12.96 -11.09
C ARG A 98 24.09 -13.10 -9.85
N HIS A 99 23.75 -12.40 -8.77
CA HIS A 99 24.68 -12.20 -7.65
C HIS A 99 24.24 -12.86 -6.34
N SER A 100 22.92 -13.11 -6.16
CA SER A 100 22.38 -13.66 -4.91
C SER A 100 21.13 -14.51 -5.15
N PRO A 101 21.22 -15.64 -5.90
CA PRO A 101 20.05 -16.41 -6.34
C PRO A 101 19.23 -17.05 -5.20
N ALA A 102 19.76 -17.07 -3.98
CA ALA A 102 19.03 -17.50 -2.78
C ALA A 102 18.14 -16.41 -2.18
N THR A 103 18.30 -15.15 -2.58
CA THR A 103 17.53 -14.00 -2.07
C THR A 103 16.07 -14.12 -2.46
N ARG A 104 15.18 -13.90 -1.51
CA ARG A 104 13.74 -13.84 -1.71
C ARG A 104 13.30 -12.40 -1.98
N VAL A 105 12.52 -12.19 -3.04
CA VAL A 105 12.06 -10.86 -3.45
C VAL A 105 10.55 -10.76 -3.26
N PHE A 106 10.10 -9.73 -2.56
CA PHE A 106 8.71 -9.31 -2.48
C PHE A 106 8.50 -8.03 -3.30
N TYR A 107 7.51 -8.04 -4.18
CA TYR A 107 7.08 -6.87 -4.92
C TYR A 107 5.69 -6.40 -4.48
N ALA A 108 5.59 -5.14 -4.07
CA ALA A 108 4.32 -4.49 -3.77
C ALA A 108 3.64 -4.03 -5.06
N ALA A 109 2.77 -4.87 -5.62
CA ALA A 109 1.85 -4.48 -6.67
C ALA A 109 0.64 -3.71 -6.06
N SER A 110 -0.41 -3.50 -6.80
CA SER A 110 -1.58 -2.75 -6.37
C SER A 110 -2.86 -3.31 -6.98
N SER A 111 -3.99 -3.20 -6.30
CA SER A 111 -5.32 -3.51 -6.86
C SER A 111 -5.63 -2.75 -8.16
N HIS A 112 -4.96 -1.62 -8.41
CA HIS A 112 -5.07 -0.87 -9.67
C HIS A 112 -4.61 -1.65 -10.92
N VAL A 113 -3.92 -2.81 -10.76
CA VAL A 113 -3.61 -3.72 -11.88
C VAL A 113 -4.85 -4.34 -12.49
N PHE A 114 -5.94 -4.46 -11.72
CA PHE A 114 -7.23 -4.97 -12.22
C PHE A 114 -8.02 -3.93 -13.02
N GLY A 115 -7.78 -2.63 -12.77
CA GLY A 115 -8.40 -1.51 -13.49
C GLY A 115 -9.93 -1.55 -13.43
N ARG A 116 -10.58 -2.00 -14.50
CA ARG A 116 -12.04 -2.21 -14.57
C ARG A 116 -12.33 -3.70 -14.72
N PRO A 117 -12.39 -4.44 -13.63
CA PRO A 117 -12.67 -5.88 -13.69
C PRO A 117 -14.15 -6.16 -14.01
N ASP A 118 -14.42 -7.32 -14.61
CA ASP A 118 -15.78 -7.78 -14.89
C ASP A 118 -16.44 -8.38 -13.63
N THR A 119 -15.66 -8.69 -12.60
CA THR A 119 -16.12 -9.32 -11.35
C THR A 119 -16.14 -8.29 -10.21
N PRO A 120 -17.15 -8.33 -9.31
CA PRO A 120 -17.25 -7.41 -8.19
C PRO A 120 -16.12 -7.63 -7.14
N VAL A 121 -15.56 -8.84 -7.07
CA VAL A 121 -14.47 -9.22 -6.16
C VAL A 121 -13.34 -9.79 -6.99
N GLN A 122 -12.10 -9.37 -6.72
CA GLN A 122 -10.92 -9.78 -7.47
C GLN A 122 -10.06 -10.71 -6.64
N ASP A 123 -9.52 -11.73 -7.28
CA ASP A 123 -8.52 -12.66 -6.77
C ASP A 123 -7.29 -12.70 -7.69
N GLU A 124 -6.36 -13.63 -7.43
CA GLU A 124 -5.12 -13.78 -8.20
C GLU A 124 -5.33 -14.30 -9.62
N THR A 125 -6.54 -14.81 -9.94
CA THR A 125 -6.92 -15.29 -11.28
C THR A 125 -7.62 -14.23 -12.12
N THR A 126 -8.03 -13.12 -11.49
CA THR A 126 -8.68 -12.01 -12.15
C THR A 126 -7.78 -11.38 -13.22
N PRO A 127 -8.25 -11.20 -14.46
CA PRO A 127 -7.45 -10.60 -15.53
C PRO A 127 -6.94 -9.20 -15.19
N LEU A 128 -5.67 -8.93 -15.52
CA LEU A 128 -5.08 -7.60 -15.40
C LEU A 128 -5.62 -6.69 -16.51
N ARG A 129 -6.31 -5.60 -16.15
CA ARG A 129 -6.89 -4.62 -17.09
C ARG A 129 -6.65 -3.18 -16.60
N PRO A 130 -5.39 -2.79 -16.32
CA PRO A 130 -5.09 -1.48 -15.75
C PRO A 130 -5.51 -0.35 -16.68
N THR A 131 -6.05 0.74 -16.11
CA THR A 131 -6.57 1.90 -16.86
C THR A 131 -5.84 3.21 -16.53
N SER A 132 -4.79 3.16 -15.72
CA SER A 132 -3.99 4.33 -15.36
C SER A 132 -2.50 4.04 -15.51
N VAL A 133 -1.68 5.07 -15.70
CA VAL A 133 -0.21 4.94 -15.77
C VAL A 133 0.33 4.18 -14.55
N TYR A 134 -0.18 4.49 -13.36
CA TYR A 134 0.18 3.78 -12.14
C TYR A 134 -0.17 2.28 -12.21
N GLY A 135 -1.42 1.95 -12.54
CA GLY A 135 -1.85 0.56 -12.66
C GLY A 135 -1.08 -0.22 -13.74
N ILE A 136 -0.83 0.41 -14.90
CA ILE A 136 -0.06 -0.18 -16.01
C ILE A 136 1.38 -0.47 -15.57
N SER A 137 2.05 0.50 -14.96
CA SER A 137 3.44 0.31 -14.50
C SER A 137 3.55 -0.74 -13.38
N LYS A 138 2.55 -0.83 -12.48
CA LYS A 138 2.50 -1.87 -11.45
C LYS A 138 2.22 -3.25 -12.04
N ALA A 139 1.36 -3.35 -13.06
CA ALA A 139 1.09 -4.60 -13.77
C ALA A 139 2.35 -5.08 -14.53
N ALA A 140 3.09 -4.18 -15.15
CA ALA A 140 4.36 -4.52 -15.80
C ALA A 140 5.38 -5.09 -14.80
N GLY A 141 5.55 -4.46 -13.63
CA GLY A 141 6.41 -4.99 -12.56
C GLY A 141 5.98 -6.38 -12.08
N LEU A 142 4.67 -6.61 -11.90
CA LEU A 142 4.10 -7.92 -11.56
C LEU A 142 4.45 -8.98 -12.62
N LEU A 143 4.27 -8.65 -13.90
CA LEU A 143 4.58 -9.56 -15.00
C LEU A 143 6.07 -9.89 -15.07
N HIS A 144 6.97 -8.92 -14.77
CA HIS A 144 8.39 -9.20 -14.62
C HIS A 144 8.66 -10.17 -13.47
N CYS A 145 8.03 -10.01 -12.30
CA CYS A 145 8.17 -10.97 -11.20
C CYS A 145 7.76 -12.39 -11.64
N ARG A 146 6.64 -12.54 -12.35
CA ARG A 146 6.23 -13.84 -12.91
C ARG A 146 7.26 -14.41 -13.88
N SER A 147 7.81 -13.59 -14.77
CA SER A 147 8.84 -14.00 -15.73
C SER A 147 10.13 -14.45 -15.04
N TYR A 148 10.63 -13.72 -14.04
CA TYR A 148 11.83 -14.14 -13.30
C TYR A 148 11.57 -15.36 -12.41
N ARG A 149 10.36 -15.52 -11.88
CA ARG A 149 9.95 -16.71 -11.14
C ARG A 149 10.03 -17.98 -12.02
N SER A 150 9.63 -17.89 -13.29
CA SER A 150 9.76 -19.02 -14.23
C SER A 150 11.24 -19.36 -14.56
N ARG A 151 12.17 -18.47 -14.26
CA ARG A 151 13.61 -18.67 -14.38
C ARG A 151 14.28 -19.14 -13.07
N GLY A 152 13.50 -19.33 -12.01
CA GLY A 152 13.98 -19.83 -10.71
C GLY A 152 14.24 -18.78 -9.64
N VAL A 153 14.04 -17.48 -9.92
CA VAL A 153 14.14 -16.42 -8.89
C VAL A 153 12.93 -16.52 -7.95
N PHE A 154 13.16 -16.52 -6.66
CA PHE A 154 12.08 -16.45 -5.68
C PHE A 154 11.50 -15.02 -5.65
N ALA A 155 10.51 -14.76 -6.49
CA ALA A 155 9.85 -13.47 -6.62
C ALA A 155 8.35 -13.58 -6.33
N SER A 156 7.92 -13.17 -5.13
CA SER A 156 6.52 -13.11 -4.72
C SER A 156 5.94 -11.73 -4.92
N VAL A 157 4.65 -11.68 -5.21
CA VAL A 157 3.91 -10.43 -5.41
C VAL A 157 2.77 -10.31 -4.42
N GLY A 158 2.68 -9.17 -3.74
CA GLY A 158 1.49 -8.76 -3.00
C GLY A 158 0.66 -7.79 -3.85
N ILE A 159 -0.56 -8.17 -4.21
CA ILE A 159 -1.52 -7.27 -4.87
C ILE A 159 -2.28 -6.53 -3.76
N LEU A 160 -1.76 -5.37 -3.39
CA LEU A 160 -2.21 -4.64 -2.21
C LEU A 160 -3.43 -3.78 -2.51
N TYR A 161 -4.46 -3.91 -1.69
CA TYR A 161 -5.61 -3.01 -1.66
C TYR A 161 -5.32 -1.78 -0.80
N SER A 162 -6.25 -0.83 -0.73
CA SER A 162 -6.02 0.39 0.06
C SER A 162 -5.80 0.03 1.53
N HIS A 163 -4.74 0.60 2.12
CA HIS A 163 -4.39 0.32 3.51
C HIS A 163 -3.84 1.57 4.19
N GLU A 164 -4.28 1.78 5.40
CA GLU A 164 -4.15 3.03 6.09
C GLU A 164 -3.34 2.91 7.39
N SER A 165 -2.60 3.95 7.69
CA SER A 165 -1.92 4.13 8.97
C SER A 165 -1.77 5.61 9.29
N PRO A 166 -1.32 5.96 10.51
CA PRO A 166 -0.99 7.34 10.87
C PRO A 166 0.08 7.98 9.96
N LEU A 167 0.84 7.16 9.22
CA LEU A 167 1.87 7.61 8.29
C LEU A 167 1.33 7.90 6.88
N ARG A 168 0.01 7.78 6.66
CA ARG A 168 -0.61 8.09 5.37
C ARG A 168 -0.41 9.55 5.00
N ARG A 169 -0.02 9.81 3.73
CA ARG A 169 0.19 11.19 3.24
C ARG A 169 -1.10 12.03 3.25
N PRO A 170 -1.03 13.34 3.49
CA PRO A 170 -2.20 14.22 3.64
C PRO A 170 -3.15 14.27 2.42
N GLY A 171 -2.67 13.97 1.20
CA GLY A 171 -3.48 13.98 -0.03
C GLY A 171 -4.53 12.87 -0.11
N PHE A 172 -4.50 11.86 0.76
CA PHE A 172 -5.45 10.74 0.74
C PHE A 172 -6.69 11.03 1.57
N VAL A 173 -7.84 10.51 1.11
CA VAL A 173 -9.17 10.81 1.69
C VAL A 173 -9.26 10.40 3.16
N SER A 174 -8.74 9.26 3.54
CA SER A 174 -8.68 8.77 4.92
C SER A 174 -7.97 9.76 5.84
N ARG A 175 -6.78 10.24 5.42
CA ARG A 175 -6.00 11.20 6.17
C ARG A 175 -6.71 12.55 6.27
N LYS A 176 -7.34 13.03 5.20
CA LYS A 176 -8.12 14.28 5.21
C LYS A 176 -9.27 14.22 6.21
N ILE A 177 -9.98 13.10 6.28
CA ILE A 177 -11.09 12.91 7.23
C ILE A 177 -10.55 12.93 8.66
N VAL A 178 -9.47 12.21 8.94
CA VAL A 178 -8.85 12.18 10.29
C VAL A 178 -8.36 13.56 10.71
N ASP A 179 -7.64 14.27 9.84
CA ASP A 179 -7.14 15.61 10.12
C ASP A 179 -8.28 16.63 10.36
N ALA A 180 -9.40 16.50 9.62
CA ALA A 180 -10.58 17.34 9.81
C ALA A 180 -11.21 17.14 11.19
N VAL A 181 -11.38 15.89 11.63
CA VAL A 181 -11.92 15.58 12.97
C VAL A 181 -11.06 16.26 14.05
N VAL A 182 -9.74 16.10 13.98
CA VAL A 182 -8.82 16.69 14.97
C VAL A 182 -8.91 18.22 14.99
N ARG A 183 -8.97 18.88 13.83
CA ARG A 183 -9.09 20.34 13.72
C ARG A 183 -10.40 20.86 14.30
N ILE A 184 -11.50 20.17 14.03
CA ILE A 184 -12.84 20.53 14.54
C ILE A 184 -12.88 20.38 16.06
N GLN A 185 -12.33 19.30 16.62
CA GLN A 185 -12.25 19.13 18.09
C GLN A 185 -11.39 20.21 18.77
N ARG A 186 -10.42 20.80 18.06
CA ARG A 186 -9.63 21.95 18.54
C ARG A 186 -10.37 23.28 18.42
N GLY A 187 -11.63 23.28 18.00
CA GLY A 187 -12.46 24.49 17.86
C GLY A 187 -12.23 25.27 16.56
N GLU A 188 -11.53 24.70 15.58
CA GLU A 188 -11.39 25.33 14.27
C GLU A 188 -12.73 25.27 13.51
N ALA A 189 -13.17 26.43 12.96
CA ALA A 189 -14.33 26.48 12.05
C ALA A 189 -13.93 25.88 10.69
N TYR A 190 -13.85 24.55 10.62
CA TYR A 190 -13.36 23.82 9.45
C TYR A 190 -14.47 23.05 8.74
N ARG A 191 -14.55 23.20 7.42
CA ARG A 191 -15.36 22.37 6.54
C ARG A 191 -14.48 21.42 5.75
N LEU A 192 -14.82 20.13 5.77
CA LEU A 192 -14.16 19.11 4.99
C LEU A 192 -14.86 18.95 3.64
N VAL A 193 -14.16 19.28 2.54
CA VAL A 193 -14.67 19.09 1.20
C VAL A 193 -14.16 17.75 0.66
N LEU A 194 -15.09 16.83 0.31
CA LEU A 194 -14.83 15.52 -0.26
C LEU A 194 -15.40 15.41 -1.67
N GLY A 195 -14.70 14.72 -2.55
CA GLY A 195 -15.06 14.66 -3.97
C GLY A 195 -16.23 13.74 -4.31
N GLY A 196 -16.45 12.68 -3.54
CA GLY A 196 -17.56 11.74 -3.76
C GLY A 196 -17.74 10.82 -2.57
N LEU A 197 -18.84 11.00 -1.87
CA LEU A 197 -19.17 10.22 -0.67
C LEU A 197 -19.58 8.78 -0.99
N ALA A 198 -20.10 8.54 -2.20
CA ALA A 198 -20.47 7.22 -2.68
C ALA A 198 -19.28 6.41 -3.25
N ALA A 199 -18.08 7.01 -3.37
CA ALA A 199 -16.90 6.29 -3.82
C ALA A 199 -16.55 5.18 -2.83
N GLU A 200 -16.23 4.01 -3.35
CA GLU A 200 -16.00 2.79 -2.57
C GLU A 200 -14.57 2.31 -2.67
N ALA A 201 -14.07 1.73 -1.59
CA ALA A 201 -12.79 1.01 -1.56
C ALA A 201 -12.78 -0.09 -0.50
N ASP A 202 -11.89 -1.04 -0.66
CA ASP A 202 -11.50 -2.00 0.36
C ASP A 202 -10.35 -1.38 1.16
N TRP A 203 -10.62 -0.98 2.41
CA TRP A 203 -9.61 -0.40 3.30
C TRP A 203 -9.17 -1.39 4.36
N GLY A 204 -7.86 -1.59 4.47
CA GLY A 204 -7.24 -2.36 5.52
C GLY A 204 -6.30 -1.52 6.39
N TYR A 205 -5.78 -2.13 7.45
CA TYR A 205 -4.83 -1.53 8.36
C TYR A 205 -3.40 -1.85 7.91
N ALA A 206 -2.58 -0.84 7.66
CA ALA A 206 -1.26 -1.02 7.05
C ALA A 206 -0.29 -1.91 7.85
N PRO A 207 -0.30 -1.92 9.20
CA PRO A 207 0.47 -2.91 9.95
C PRO A 207 0.14 -4.37 9.62
N ASP A 208 -1.11 -4.70 9.33
CA ASP A 208 -1.50 -6.05 8.89
C ASP A 208 -0.93 -6.37 7.50
N TYR A 209 -0.88 -5.38 6.62
CA TYR A 209 -0.35 -5.55 5.27
C TYR A 209 1.16 -5.82 5.27
N VAL A 210 1.92 -5.13 6.13
CA VAL A 210 3.37 -5.42 6.22
C VAL A 210 3.64 -6.77 6.90
N ASP A 211 2.79 -7.25 7.81
CA ASP A 211 2.87 -8.63 8.31
C ASP A 211 2.54 -9.65 7.21
N ALA A 212 1.56 -9.36 6.35
CA ALA A 212 1.29 -10.18 5.17
C ALA A 212 2.52 -10.28 4.24
N MET A 213 3.20 -9.16 3.96
CA MET A 213 4.42 -9.13 3.14
C MET A 213 5.50 -10.07 3.70
N ARG A 214 5.76 -9.98 5.01
CA ARG A 214 6.72 -10.85 5.70
C ARG A 214 6.31 -12.32 5.63
N ARG A 215 5.03 -12.64 5.88
CA ARG A 215 4.53 -14.02 5.81
C ARG A 215 4.62 -14.61 4.41
N ILE A 216 4.36 -13.81 3.37
CA ILE A 216 4.47 -14.22 1.96
C ILE A 216 5.90 -14.63 1.64
N LEU A 217 6.91 -13.87 2.07
CA LEU A 217 8.30 -14.27 1.85
C LEU A 217 8.74 -15.47 2.71
N GLY A 218 8.03 -15.79 3.78
CA GLY A 218 8.27 -16.99 4.58
C GLY A 218 7.75 -18.29 3.95
N LEU A 219 7.00 -18.24 2.86
CA LEU A 219 6.46 -19.44 2.19
C LEU A 219 7.54 -20.23 1.46
N ALA A 220 7.28 -21.53 1.23
CA ALA A 220 8.22 -22.42 0.53
C ALA A 220 8.34 -22.07 -0.97
N THR A 221 7.28 -21.57 -1.57
CA THR A 221 7.21 -21.24 -3.00
C THR A 221 6.76 -19.81 -3.21
N ALA A 222 7.36 -19.15 -4.20
CA ALA A 222 6.96 -17.81 -4.60
C ALA A 222 5.68 -17.84 -5.43
N ASP A 223 4.75 -16.91 -5.16
CA ASP A 223 3.52 -16.76 -5.94
C ASP A 223 2.96 -15.34 -5.78
N ASP A 224 1.81 -15.08 -6.42
CA ASP A 224 1.05 -13.84 -6.27
C ASP A 224 -0.03 -14.02 -5.20
N TYR A 225 -0.25 -12.99 -4.38
CA TYR A 225 -1.22 -12.99 -3.31
C TYR A 225 -1.98 -11.66 -3.25
N VAL A 226 -3.31 -11.73 -3.24
CA VAL A 226 -4.15 -10.57 -2.92
C VAL A 226 -4.06 -10.30 -1.42
N VAL A 227 -3.78 -9.04 -1.07
CA VAL A 227 -3.78 -8.56 0.32
C VAL A 227 -4.87 -7.52 0.46
N ALA A 228 -5.97 -7.89 1.10
CA ALA A 228 -7.20 -7.12 1.17
C ALA A 228 -7.97 -7.43 2.46
N SER A 229 -8.81 -6.49 2.91
CA SER A 229 -9.76 -6.76 4.01
C SER A 229 -10.91 -7.66 3.55
N GLY A 230 -11.27 -7.59 2.28
CA GLY A 230 -12.42 -8.28 1.68
C GLY A 230 -13.74 -7.55 1.91
N VAL A 231 -13.71 -6.35 2.49
CA VAL A 231 -14.90 -5.59 2.82
C VAL A 231 -14.90 -4.24 2.12
N ARG A 232 -15.93 -4.01 1.32
CA ARG A 232 -16.15 -2.74 0.63
C ARG A 232 -16.79 -1.72 1.57
N ARG A 233 -16.25 -0.50 1.59
CA ARG A 233 -16.79 0.62 2.35
C ARG A 233 -16.81 1.87 1.49
N THR A 234 -17.78 2.74 1.73
CA THR A 234 -17.88 4.06 1.10
C THR A 234 -17.05 5.10 1.83
N VAL A 235 -16.68 6.18 1.13
CA VAL A 235 -16.09 7.38 1.76
C VAL A 235 -17.04 7.97 2.81
N ARG A 236 -18.36 7.88 2.58
CA ARG A 236 -19.39 8.27 3.54
C ARG A 236 -19.25 7.47 4.84
N GLU A 237 -19.22 6.14 4.76
CA GLU A 237 -19.06 5.28 5.95
C GLU A 237 -17.76 5.58 6.72
N PHE A 238 -16.69 5.94 5.99
CA PHE A 238 -15.44 6.35 6.63
C PHE A 238 -15.63 7.65 7.42
N ALA A 239 -16.26 8.67 6.82
CA ALA A 239 -16.55 9.93 7.50
C ALA A 239 -17.51 9.71 8.69
N GLU A 240 -18.60 9.00 8.51
CA GLU A 240 -19.55 8.66 9.58
C GLU A 240 -18.85 7.99 10.76
N THR A 241 -18.03 6.97 10.49
CA THR A 241 -17.29 6.24 11.53
C THR A 241 -16.31 7.15 12.26
N ALA A 242 -15.57 7.99 11.52
CA ALA A 242 -14.54 8.85 12.10
C ALA A 242 -15.15 9.96 12.97
N PHE A 243 -16.17 10.64 12.47
CA PHE A 243 -16.84 11.73 13.20
C PHE A 243 -17.61 11.19 14.42
N ALA A 244 -18.35 10.09 14.27
CA ALA A 244 -19.05 9.46 15.38
C ALA A 244 -18.11 9.00 16.49
N ALA A 245 -16.94 8.46 16.14
CA ALA A 245 -15.91 8.08 17.13
C ALA A 245 -15.39 9.27 17.94
N ALA A 246 -15.51 10.47 17.42
CA ALA A 246 -15.11 11.73 18.06
C ALA A 246 -16.28 12.49 18.70
N GLY A 247 -17.50 11.93 18.70
CA GLY A 247 -18.71 12.58 19.25
C GLY A 247 -19.25 13.71 18.37
N LEU A 248 -18.93 13.72 17.06
CA LEU A 248 -19.33 14.75 16.11
C LEU A 248 -20.35 14.19 15.10
N ASP A 249 -21.26 15.03 14.61
CA ASP A 249 -22.07 14.71 13.43
C ASP A 249 -21.35 15.16 12.16
N TRP A 250 -20.99 14.22 11.31
CA TRP A 250 -20.29 14.51 10.07
C TRP A 250 -21.07 15.45 9.14
N ARG A 251 -22.40 15.45 9.19
CA ARG A 251 -23.27 16.27 8.33
C ARG A 251 -23.08 17.77 8.56
N ASP A 252 -22.69 18.15 9.76
CA ASP A 252 -22.43 19.55 10.10
C ASP A 252 -21.10 20.06 9.51
N HIS A 253 -20.21 19.17 9.11
CA HIS A 253 -18.82 19.51 8.79
C HIS A 253 -18.37 19.07 7.40
N VAL A 254 -19.06 18.14 6.75
CA VAL A 254 -18.66 17.57 5.45
C VAL A 254 -19.52 18.13 4.32
N GLU A 255 -18.84 18.58 3.28
CA GLU A 255 -19.44 19.02 2.02
C GLU A 255 -18.98 18.12 0.87
N GLU A 256 -19.93 17.65 0.05
CA GLU A 256 -19.61 16.89 -1.16
C GLU A 256 -19.46 17.81 -2.35
N ASN A 257 -18.31 17.75 -3.02
CA ASN A 257 -18.04 18.52 -4.23
C ASN A 257 -17.24 17.67 -5.23
N ALA A 258 -17.92 17.15 -6.23
CA ALA A 258 -17.30 16.30 -7.25
C ALA A 258 -16.18 17.01 -8.06
N ALA A 259 -16.18 18.35 -8.13
CA ALA A 259 -15.19 19.13 -8.87
C ALA A 259 -13.75 18.98 -8.29
N VAL A 260 -13.59 18.52 -7.05
CA VAL A 260 -12.25 18.29 -6.48
C VAL A 260 -11.61 16.97 -6.92
N LEU A 261 -12.34 16.11 -7.65
CA LEU A 261 -11.79 14.86 -8.19
C LEU A 261 -11.18 15.08 -9.57
N THR A 262 -9.95 14.66 -9.72
CA THR A 262 -9.23 14.69 -11.03
C THR A 262 -9.46 13.42 -11.85
N ARG A 263 -10.01 12.36 -11.23
CA ARG A 263 -10.30 11.08 -11.88
C ARG A 263 -11.43 10.32 -11.17
N PRO A 264 -12.23 9.51 -11.90
CA PRO A 264 -13.25 8.66 -11.30
C PRO A 264 -12.62 7.55 -10.45
N SER A 265 -13.30 7.16 -9.38
CA SER A 265 -12.98 5.97 -8.60
C SER A 265 -13.60 4.73 -9.26
N VAL A 266 -12.87 3.63 -9.22
CA VAL A 266 -13.39 2.30 -9.58
C VAL A 266 -13.44 1.48 -8.30
N PRO A 267 -14.60 0.94 -7.91
CA PRO A 267 -14.68 0.11 -6.71
C PRO A 267 -13.94 -1.21 -6.94
N LEU A 268 -12.98 -1.49 -6.07
CA LEU A 268 -12.18 -2.71 -6.07
C LEU A 268 -12.26 -3.34 -4.68
N VAL A 269 -12.53 -4.66 -4.64
CA VAL A 269 -12.59 -5.47 -3.42
C VAL A 269 -11.83 -6.76 -3.63
N GLY A 270 -10.93 -7.11 -2.71
CA GLY A 270 -10.06 -8.26 -2.87
C GLY A 270 -10.52 -9.50 -2.12
N ASP A 271 -10.34 -10.66 -2.72
CA ASP A 271 -10.43 -11.93 -2.02
C ASP A 271 -9.02 -12.41 -1.61
N ALA A 272 -8.71 -12.28 -0.33
CA ALA A 272 -7.45 -12.74 0.26
C ALA A 272 -7.49 -14.20 0.74
N SER A 273 -8.41 -15.03 0.24
CA SER A 273 -8.57 -16.41 0.68
C SER A 273 -7.32 -17.25 0.45
N ARG A 274 -6.63 -17.05 -0.68
CA ARG A 274 -5.36 -17.71 -0.98
C ARG A 274 -4.27 -17.38 0.05
N LEU A 275 -4.12 -16.11 0.38
CA LEU A 275 -3.18 -15.65 1.41
C LEU A 275 -3.53 -16.25 2.78
N ARG A 276 -4.83 -16.21 3.14
CA ARG A 276 -5.30 -16.80 4.41
C ARG A 276 -5.01 -18.30 4.50
N ALA A 277 -5.26 -19.04 3.43
CA ALA A 277 -4.99 -20.47 3.38
C ALA A 277 -3.49 -20.79 3.49
N ALA A 278 -2.64 -20.01 2.79
CA ALA A 278 -1.20 -20.25 2.74
C ALA A 278 -0.46 -19.85 4.02
N THR A 279 -0.92 -18.82 4.73
CA THR A 279 -0.14 -18.19 5.82
C THR A 279 -0.89 -18.09 7.15
N GLY A 280 -2.19 -18.38 7.18
CA GLY A 280 -3.03 -18.10 8.33
C GLY A 280 -3.27 -16.61 8.61
N TRP A 281 -2.80 -15.72 7.71
CA TRP A 281 -2.96 -14.27 7.87
C TRP A 281 -4.43 -13.85 7.94
N ARG A 282 -4.73 -12.90 8.81
CA ARG A 282 -6.04 -12.24 8.93
C ARG A 282 -5.82 -10.80 9.36
N PRO A 283 -6.70 -9.85 8.96
CA PRO A 283 -6.71 -8.52 9.56
C PRO A 283 -6.81 -8.60 11.09
N SER A 284 -5.97 -7.83 11.80
CA SER A 284 -5.94 -7.78 13.27
C SER A 284 -7.02 -6.89 13.86
N VAL A 285 -7.48 -5.91 13.06
CA VAL A 285 -8.55 -4.98 13.41
C VAL A 285 -9.58 -4.89 12.29
N ASP A 286 -10.82 -4.64 12.67
CA ASP A 286 -11.88 -4.32 11.72
C ASP A 286 -11.77 -2.86 11.23
N PHE A 287 -12.70 -2.48 10.35
CA PHE A 287 -12.74 -1.12 9.79
C PHE A 287 -12.86 -0.04 10.87
N THR A 288 -13.74 -0.24 11.86
CA THR A 288 -13.94 0.71 12.96
C THR A 288 -12.70 0.82 13.84
N GLY A 289 -12.08 -0.30 14.17
CA GLY A 289 -10.83 -0.36 14.92
C GLY A 289 -9.70 0.37 14.20
N MET A 290 -9.57 0.19 12.87
CA MET A 290 -8.62 0.93 12.05
C MET A 290 -8.87 2.44 12.14
N VAL A 291 -10.09 2.91 11.89
CA VAL A 291 -10.44 4.35 11.92
C VAL A 291 -10.12 4.95 13.30
N ARG A 292 -10.49 4.25 14.38
CA ARG A 292 -10.17 4.69 15.75
C ARG A 292 -8.65 4.73 16.00
N ALA A 293 -7.88 3.78 15.49
CA ALA A 293 -6.42 3.78 15.60
C ALA A 293 -5.79 5.01 14.90
N LEU A 294 -6.30 5.36 13.70
CA LEU A 294 -5.87 6.56 12.97
C LEU A 294 -6.16 7.84 13.76
N LEU A 295 -7.36 7.96 14.29
CA LEU A 295 -7.80 9.12 15.08
C LEU A 295 -6.97 9.28 16.37
N ARG A 296 -6.79 8.21 17.16
CA ARG A 296 -5.94 8.23 18.36
C ARG A 296 -4.52 8.71 18.05
N ALA A 297 -3.92 8.18 16.99
CA ALA A 297 -2.56 8.55 16.62
C ALA A 297 -2.45 10.00 16.11
N ALA A 298 -3.55 10.58 15.62
CA ALA A 298 -3.62 11.99 15.24
C ALA A 298 -3.94 12.91 16.42
N GLY A 299 -4.20 12.37 17.62
CA GLY A 299 -4.50 13.12 18.84
C GLY A 299 -5.95 13.57 18.95
N ALA A 300 -6.89 12.83 18.36
CA ALA A 300 -8.32 13.04 18.54
C ALA A 300 -8.79 12.47 19.89
N ASP A 301 -9.68 13.20 20.56
CA ASP A 301 -10.41 12.70 21.71
C ASP A 301 -11.55 11.80 21.24
N LEU A 302 -11.57 10.56 21.71
CA LEU A 302 -12.56 9.58 21.29
C LEU A 302 -13.62 9.35 22.37
N VAL A 303 -14.89 9.38 21.96
CA VAL A 303 -15.97 8.94 22.86
C VAL A 303 -15.88 7.43 23.07
N GLY A 304 -16.07 6.98 24.30
CA GLY A 304 -15.99 5.59 24.67
C GLY A 304 -17.07 4.77 23.95
N THR A 305 -16.68 3.64 23.33
CA THR A 305 -17.60 2.52 23.22
C THR A 305 -17.62 1.94 24.63
N GLY A 306 -18.74 2.04 25.35
CA GLY A 306 -18.87 1.40 26.66
C GLY A 306 -18.74 -0.12 26.51
N GLN A 307 -17.51 -0.59 26.59
CA GLN A 307 -17.04 -1.97 26.83
C GLN A 307 -15.52 -1.98 26.70
N ASP A 308 -14.83 -1.43 27.71
CA ASP A 308 -13.50 -1.88 28.07
C ASP A 308 -13.67 -2.62 29.41
N GLY A 309 -13.99 -3.90 29.34
CA GLY A 309 -14.07 -4.86 30.42
C GLY A 309 -13.34 -6.14 30.02
#